data_e5c753b94be5940e20f09d2ed0c52c09
#
_entry.id   e5c753b94be5940e20f09d2ed0c52c09
#
_cell.length_a   1.000
_cell.length_b   1.000
_cell.length_c   1.000
_cell.angle_alpha   90.00
_cell.angle_beta   90.00
_cell.angle_gamma   90.00
#
_symmetry.space_group_name_H-M   'P 1'
#
loop_
_entity.id
_entity.type
_entity.pdbx_description
1 polymer ?
#
loop_
_entity_poly.entity_id
_entity_poly.type
_entity_poly.pdbx_seq_one_letter_code
_entity_poly.pdbx_strand_id
1 'polypeptide(L)'
;MFQVKKRKDGKSKKRFMFTICFYQDSRHEMPLYWIRNVLGIGYISKRNDGITELRINGFKQVRRIMKQLTPFIKFKKNQAQAIYKATNLLCKKKDKGLTKKDLLKLVGYIIAIQKSNYVTKKKKTKKDLLKILDLTP
;
A
#
# COMPACT_ATOMS: atom_id res chain seq x y z
N MET A 1 1.03 0.57 -3.40
CA MET A 1 2.11 1.08 -2.51
C MET A 1 1.83 0.66 -1.08
N PHE A 2 2.85 0.22 -0.35
CA PHE A 2 2.78 -0.09 1.08
C PHE A 2 3.95 0.57 1.80
N GLN A 3 3.67 1.38 2.81
CA GLN A 3 4.67 2.15 3.55
C GLN A 3 4.33 2.18 5.05
N VAL A 4 5.37 2.34 5.87
CA VAL A 4 5.23 2.71 7.27
C VAL A 4 5.74 4.14 7.46
N LYS A 5 4.95 4.96 8.17
CA LYS A 5 5.31 6.34 8.53
C LYS A 5 5.21 6.53 10.04
N LYS A 6 6.11 7.33 10.59
CA LYS A 6 5.96 7.87 11.95
C LYS A 6 4.82 8.90 11.94
N ARG A 7 4.01 8.92 12.99
CA ARG A 7 3.02 9.98 13.21
C ARG A 7 3.62 11.03 14.13
N LYS A 8 3.31 12.29 13.87
CA LYS A 8 3.68 13.41 14.75
C LYS A 8 2.65 13.58 15.87
N ASP A 9 1.43 13.11 15.66
CA ASP A 9 0.25 13.27 16.50
C ASP A 9 -0.37 11.91 16.83
N GLY A 10 -0.85 11.73 18.05
CA GLY A 10 -1.65 10.61 18.50
C GLY A 10 -0.93 9.52 19.29
N LYS A 11 -1.74 8.64 19.94
CA LYS A 11 -1.29 7.59 20.86
C LYS A 11 -0.41 6.51 20.20
N SER A 12 -0.58 6.26 18.90
CA SER A 12 0.25 5.32 18.15
C SER A 12 1.28 6.06 17.31
N LYS A 13 2.56 5.93 17.65
CA LYS A 13 3.69 6.60 16.96
C LYS A 13 3.88 6.15 15.50
N LYS A 14 3.12 5.15 15.01
CA LYS A 14 3.38 4.48 13.71
C LYS A 14 2.08 4.26 12.96
N ARG A 15 2.12 4.41 11.63
CA ARG A 15 1.00 4.18 10.73
C ARG A 15 1.43 3.38 9.51
N PHE A 16 0.71 2.29 9.22
CA PHE A 16 0.82 1.56 7.96
C PHE A 16 -0.09 2.21 6.93
N MET A 17 0.49 2.61 5.81
CA MET A 17 -0.22 3.25 4.70
C MET A 17 -0.25 2.32 3.50
N PHE A 18 -1.45 2.08 3.00
CA PHE A 18 -1.71 1.31 1.79
C PHE A 18 -2.40 2.19 0.78
N THR A 19 -1.89 2.16 -0.45
CA THR A 19 -2.47 2.91 -1.55
C THR A 19 -2.40 2.07 -2.82
N ILE A 20 -3.50 1.97 -3.53
CA ILE A 20 -3.54 1.56 -4.92
C ILE A 20 -3.62 2.83 -5.75
N CYS A 21 -2.77 2.95 -6.77
CA CYS A 21 -2.80 4.06 -7.71
C CYS A 21 -2.91 3.50 -9.13
N PHE A 22 -3.87 4.03 -9.88
CA PHE A 22 -3.93 3.90 -11.33
C PHE A 22 -3.53 5.24 -11.92
N TYR A 23 -2.70 5.22 -12.97
CA TYR A 23 -2.16 6.41 -13.61
C TYR A 23 -2.56 6.43 -15.08
N GLN A 24 -2.86 7.63 -15.57
CA GLN A 24 -3.14 7.85 -16.98
C GLN A 24 -2.68 9.26 -17.37
N ASP A 25 -2.31 9.44 -18.61
CA ASP A 25 -2.15 10.76 -19.19
C ASP A 25 -3.47 11.53 -19.06
N SER A 26 -3.40 12.79 -18.63
CA SER A 26 -4.60 13.60 -18.35
C SER A 26 -5.48 13.82 -19.60
N ARG A 27 -4.91 13.71 -20.80
CA ARG A 27 -5.67 13.76 -22.08
C ARG A 27 -6.57 12.54 -22.28
N HIS A 28 -6.29 11.44 -21.56
CA HIS A 28 -6.99 10.15 -21.66
C HIS A 28 -7.46 9.66 -20.29
N GLU A 29 -7.87 10.57 -19.40
CA GLU A 29 -8.18 10.26 -18.00
C GLU A 29 -9.52 9.57 -17.78
N MET A 30 -10.43 9.59 -18.74
CA MET A 30 -11.80 9.05 -18.59
C MET A 30 -11.88 7.62 -18.06
N PRO A 31 -10.98 6.66 -18.44
CA PRO A 31 -10.98 5.33 -17.85
C PRO A 31 -10.79 5.31 -16.33
N LEU A 32 -10.10 6.31 -15.74
CA LEU A 32 -9.94 6.39 -14.29
C LEU A 32 -11.25 6.71 -13.58
N TYR A 33 -12.11 7.55 -14.18
CA TYR A 33 -13.44 7.84 -13.65
C TYR A 33 -14.33 6.61 -13.73
N TRP A 34 -14.27 5.88 -14.85
CA TRP A 34 -14.99 4.62 -14.99
C TRP A 34 -14.56 3.59 -13.93
N ILE A 35 -13.24 3.38 -13.75
CA ILE A 35 -12.70 2.48 -12.71
C ILE A 35 -13.18 2.91 -11.32
N ARG A 36 -13.14 4.22 -11.01
CA ARG A 36 -13.63 4.74 -9.73
C ARG A 36 -15.11 4.42 -9.51
N ASN A 37 -15.92 4.58 -10.54
CA ASN A 37 -17.36 4.31 -10.46
C ASN A 37 -17.62 2.81 -10.25
N VAL A 38 -16.92 1.93 -10.98
CA VAL A 38 -17.03 0.47 -10.81
C VAL A 38 -16.59 0.02 -9.41
N LEU A 39 -15.51 0.58 -8.89
CA LEU A 39 -15.00 0.23 -7.56
C LEU A 39 -15.83 0.86 -6.42
N GLY A 40 -16.57 1.93 -6.71
CA GLY A 40 -17.35 2.71 -5.73
C GLY A 40 -16.48 3.42 -4.70
N ILE A 41 -15.17 3.64 -4.98
CA ILE A 41 -14.22 4.21 -4.03
C ILE A 41 -13.00 4.80 -4.75
N GLY A 42 -12.36 5.75 -4.09
CA GLY A 42 -11.15 6.40 -4.56
C GLY A 42 -11.40 7.87 -4.93
N TYR A 43 -10.33 8.62 -5.09
CA TYR A 43 -10.38 10.01 -5.53
C TYR A 43 -9.44 10.22 -6.71
N ILE A 44 -9.85 11.10 -7.60
CA ILE A 44 -9.06 11.53 -8.75
C ILE A 44 -8.18 12.70 -8.32
N SER A 45 -6.92 12.67 -8.71
CA SER A 45 -5.93 13.72 -8.45
C SER A 45 -5.18 14.02 -9.74
N LYS A 46 -5.24 15.26 -10.20
CA LYS A 46 -4.43 15.73 -11.34
C LYS A 46 -3.09 16.21 -10.82
N ARG A 47 -2.02 15.80 -11.50
CA ARG A 47 -0.66 16.22 -11.19
C ARG A 47 -0.23 17.33 -12.15
N ASN A 48 0.76 18.11 -11.75
CA ASN A 48 1.30 19.22 -12.57
C ASN A 48 2.11 18.72 -13.79
N ASP A 49 2.46 17.43 -13.83
CA ASP A 49 3.22 16.81 -14.93
C ASP A 49 2.34 16.16 -16.02
N GLY A 50 1.06 16.53 -16.09
CA GLY A 50 0.13 16.01 -17.10
C GLY A 50 -0.39 14.60 -16.83
N ILE A 51 -0.18 14.07 -15.62
CA ILE A 51 -0.67 12.76 -15.21
C ILE A 51 -1.88 12.90 -14.28
N THR A 52 -2.91 12.14 -14.55
CA THR A 52 -4.06 11.97 -13.65
C THR A 52 -3.94 10.65 -12.91
N GLU A 53 -4.27 10.65 -11.62
CA GLU A 53 -4.20 9.49 -10.74
C GLU A 53 -5.56 9.20 -10.12
N LEU A 54 -5.97 7.94 -10.13
CA LEU A 54 -6.99 7.44 -9.21
C LEU A 54 -6.30 6.82 -8.00
N ARG A 55 -6.53 7.36 -6.83
CA ARG A 55 -5.94 6.88 -5.56
C ARG A 55 -6.98 6.25 -4.66
N ILE A 56 -6.67 5.07 -4.16
CA ILE A 56 -7.48 4.34 -3.18
C ILE A 56 -6.61 4.08 -1.97
N ASN A 57 -6.97 4.69 -0.84
CA ASN A 57 -6.21 4.63 0.41
C ASN A 57 -6.92 3.76 1.45
N GLY A 58 -6.12 3.24 2.39
CA GLY A 58 -6.60 2.52 3.55
C GLY A 58 -6.57 1.00 3.37
N PHE A 59 -6.13 0.30 4.44
CA PHE A 59 -5.87 -1.14 4.36
C PHE A 59 -7.14 -1.98 4.16
N LYS A 60 -8.30 -1.53 4.67
CA LYS A 60 -9.58 -2.25 4.49
C LYS A 60 -10.04 -2.23 3.03
N GLN A 61 -10.05 -1.04 2.43
CA GLN A 61 -10.42 -0.82 1.03
C GLN A 61 -9.47 -1.54 0.09
N VAL A 62 -8.16 -1.37 0.33
CA VAL A 62 -7.13 -2.06 -0.45
C VAL A 62 -7.27 -3.58 -0.33
N ARG A 63 -7.54 -4.13 0.88
CA ARG A 63 -7.81 -5.56 1.05
C ARG A 63 -9.00 -6.03 0.23
N ARG A 64 -10.13 -5.30 0.27
CA ARG A 64 -11.36 -5.64 -0.49
C ARG A 64 -11.04 -5.75 -1.98
N ILE A 65 -10.39 -4.75 -2.54
CA ILE A 65 -10.03 -4.71 -3.96
C ILE A 65 -9.02 -5.81 -4.30
N MET A 66 -7.98 -5.96 -3.51
CA MET A 66 -6.94 -6.96 -3.77
C MET A 66 -7.47 -8.39 -3.67
N LYS A 67 -8.46 -8.66 -2.81
CA LYS A 67 -9.12 -9.98 -2.75
C LYS A 67 -9.78 -10.34 -4.10
N GLN A 68 -10.38 -9.36 -4.75
CA GLN A 68 -11.05 -9.56 -6.05
C GLN A 68 -10.05 -9.59 -7.21
N LEU A 69 -9.06 -8.71 -7.21
CA LEU A 69 -8.16 -8.53 -8.35
C LEU A 69 -6.99 -9.51 -8.38
N THR A 70 -6.48 -9.98 -7.22
CA THR A 70 -5.28 -10.81 -7.15
C THR A 70 -5.30 -12.03 -8.08
N PRO A 71 -6.40 -12.76 -8.27
CA PRO A 71 -6.46 -13.89 -9.21
C PRO A 71 -6.20 -13.50 -10.67
N PHE A 72 -6.53 -12.27 -11.04
CA PHE A 72 -6.44 -11.78 -12.42
C PHE A 72 -5.16 -10.99 -12.71
N ILE A 73 -4.39 -10.64 -11.67
CA ILE A 73 -3.16 -9.86 -11.83
C ILE A 73 -2.06 -10.75 -12.42
N LYS A 74 -1.66 -10.44 -13.64
CA LYS A 74 -0.54 -11.08 -14.32
C LYS A 74 0.78 -10.33 -14.09
N PHE A 75 0.76 -8.99 -14.12
CA PHE A 75 1.93 -8.15 -13.83
C PHE A 75 2.00 -7.82 -12.34
N LYS A 76 3.20 -7.73 -11.79
CA LYS A 76 3.44 -7.39 -10.37
C LYS A 76 2.71 -8.32 -9.38
N LYS A 77 2.54 -9.59 -9.74
CA LYS A 77 1.82 -10.60 -8.95
C LYS A 77 2.36 -10.71 -7.52
N ASN A 78 3.69 -10.72 -7.35
CA ASN A 78 4.32 -10.79 -6.03
C ASN A 78 4.01 -9.58 -5.16
N GLN A 79 3.98 -8.38 -5.74
CA GLN A 79 3.59 -7.15 -5.02
C GLN A 79 2.12 -7.19 -4.62
N ALA A 80 1.24 -7.64 -5.52
CA ALA A 80 -0.19 -7.80 -5.24
C ALA A 80 -0.44 -8.78 -4.09
N GLN A 81 0.21 -9.92 -4.11
CA GLN A 81 0.13 -10.92 -3.04
C GLN A 81 0.67 -10.39 -1.71
N ALA A 82 1.80 -9.68 -1.72
CA ALA A 82 2.37 -9.09 -0.52
C ALA A 82 1.43 -8.04 0.09
N ILE A 83 0.83 -7.18 -0.72
CA ILE A 83 -0.17 -6.19 -0.27
C ILE A 83 -1.40 -6.91 0.30
N TYR A 84 -1.92 -7.93 -0.37
CA TYR A 84 -3.08 -8.68 0.11
C TYR A 84 -2.81 -9.35 1.46
N LYS A 85 -1.67 -10.04 1.59
CA LYS A 85 -1.26 -10.69 2.85
C LYS A 85 -1.08 -9.67 3.99
N ALA A 86 -0.45 -8.52 3.71
CA ALA A 86 -0.23 -7.47 4.68
C ALA A 86 -1.55 -6.84 5.16
N THR A 87 -2.45 -6.50 4.23
CA THR A 87 -3.75 -5.93 4.58
C THR A 87 -4.64 -6.92 5.31
N ASN A 88 -4.59 -8.21 4.96
CA ASN A 88 -5.32 -9.26 5.64
C ASN A 88 -4.83 -9.46 7.09
N LEU A 89 -3.51 -9.42 7.31
CA LEU A 89 -2.92 -9.48 8.65
C LEU A 89 -3.41 -8.31 9.52
N LEU A 90 -3.39 -7.08 9.00
CA LEU A 90 -3.87 -5.89 9.72
C LEU A 90 -5.36 -5.95 10.02
N CYS A 91 -6.18 -6.44 9.09
CA CYS A 91 -7.62 -6.63 9.34
C CYS A 91 -7.90 -7.63 10.45
N LYS A 92 -7.18 -8.76 10.47
CA LYS A 92 -7.32 -9.80 11.50
C LYS A 92 -6.86 -9.36 12.89
N LYS A 93 -5.90 -8.43 12.94
CA LYS A 93 -5.27 -7.97 14.18
C LYS A 93 -5.75 -6.61 14.67
N LYS A 94 -6.78 -6.05 14.05
CA LYS A 94 -7.26 -4.68 14.34
C LYS A 94 -7.54 -4.47 15.83
N ASP A 95 -8.19 -5.44 16.47
CA ASP A 95 -8.66 -5.34 17.86
C ASP A 95 -7.70 -5.97 18.87
N LYS A 96 -6.80 -6.87 18.42
CA LYS A 96 -5.85 -7.62 19.28
C LYS A 96 -4.44 -7.01 19.34
N GLY A 97 -4.19 -5.94 18.56
CA GLY A 97 -2.86 -5.37 18.40
C GLY A 97 -1.89 -6.24 17.58
N LEU A 98 -0.75 -5.65 17.22
CA LEU A 98 0.30 -6.31 16.43
C LEU A 98 1.41 -6.81 17.35
N THR A 99 1.73 -8.08 17.26
CA THR A 99 2.88 -8.67 17.94
C THR A 99 4.20 -8.33 17.21
N LYS A 100 5.35 -8.51 17.88
CA LYS A 100 6.67 -8.38 17.24
C LYS A 100 6.80 -9.26 15.99
N LYS A 101 6.27 -10.48 16.04
CA LYS A 101 6.23 -11.41 14.89
C LYS A 101 5.39 -10.88 13.73
N ASP A 102 4.26 -10.24 14.01
CA ASP A 102 3.41 -9.63 12.98
C ASP A 102 4.10 -8.44 12.33
N LEU A 103 4.78 -7.60 13.12
CA LEU A 103 5.56 -6.47 12.61
C LEU A 103 6.71 -6.91 11.70
N LEU A 104 7.42 -7.98 12.07
CA LEU A 104 8.49 -8.55 11.23
C LEU A 104 7.94 -9.08 9.89
N LYS A 105 6.76 -9.71 9.89
CA LYS A 105 6.09 -10.11 8.63
C LYS A 105 5.75 -8.91 7.77
N LEU A 106 5.23 -7.82 8.35
CA LEU A 106 4.92 -6.60 7.61
C LEU A 106 6.17 -5.96 6.99
N VAL A 107 7.30 -5.95 7.72
CA VAL A 107 8.61 -5.53 7.18
C VAL A 107 9.00 -6.37 5.97
N GLY A 108 8.85 -7.69 6.05
CA GLY A 108 9.12 -8.61 4.93
C GLY A 108 8.30 -8.28 3.70
N TYR A 109 7.00 -7.99 3.85
CA TYR A 109 6.13 -7.60 2.72
C TYR A 109 6.53 -6.25 2.12
N ILE A 110 6.92 -5.26 2.94
CA ILE A 110 7.41 -3.97 2.42
C ILE A 110 8.66 -4.18 1.56
N ILE A 111 9.61 -4.97 2.04
CA ILE A 111 10.87 -5.26 1.33
C ILE A 111 10.58 -6.00 0.01
N ALA A 112 9.70 -7.00 0.02
CA ALA A 112 9.32 -7.73 -1.18
C ALA A 112 8.75 -6.80 -2.26
N ILE A 113 7.88 -5.86 -1.87
CA ILE A 113 7.32 -4.87 -2.78
C ILE A 113 8.40 -3.93 -3.31
N GLN A 114 9.31 -3.46 -2.44
CA GLN A 114 10.38 -2.53 -2.84
C GLN A 114 11.39 -3.17 -3.78
N LYS A 115 11.73 -4.44 -3.56
CA LYS A 115 12.64 -5.20 -4.47
C LYS A 115 12.06 -5.30 -5.87
N SER A 116 10.75 -5.45 -5.99
CA SER A 116 10.05 -5.57 -7.27
C SER A 116 9.74 -4.22 -7.94
N ASN A 117 10.09 -3.10 -7.32
CA ASN A 117 9.92 -1.76 -7.91
C ASN A 117 11.23 -1.30 -8.55
N TYR A 118 11.21 -1.12 -9.88
CA TYR A 118 12.40 -0.69 -10.65
C TYR A 118 12.66 0.81 -10.55
N VAL A 119 11.61 1.63 -10.45
CA VAL A 119 11.67 3.09 -10.57
C VAL A 119 12.05 3.78 -9.26
N THR A 120 11.84 3.16 -8.11
CA THR A 120 12.08 3.79 -6.82
C THR A 120 13.57 3.84 -6.50
N LYS A 121 14.19 5.03 -6.63
CA LYS A 121 15.63 5.26 -6.37
C LYS A 121 15.97 5.14 -4.88
N LYS A 122 15.15 5.70 -3.97
CA LYS A 122 15.36 5.62 -2.51
C LYS A 122 14.47 4.55 -1.89
N LYS A 123 15.08 3.42 -1.51
CA LYS A 123 14.38 2.31 -0.83
C LYS A 123 14.80 2.27 0.64
N LYS A 124 13.85 2.09 1.55
CA LYS A 124 14.17 1.86 2.97
C LYS A 124 14.77 0.48 3.13
N THR A 125 15.88 0.40 3.85
CA THR A 125 16.52 -0.88 4.19
C THR A 125 15.69 -1.62 5.26
N LYS A 126 15.98 -2.91 5.44
CA LYS A 126 15.40 -3.69 6.56
C LYS A 126 15.70 -3.02 7.91
N LYS A 127 16.93 -2.52 8.08
CA LYS A 127 17.40 -1.83 9.30
C LYS A 127 16.57 -0.57 9.56
N ASP A 128 16.31 0.25 8.53
CA ASP A 128 15.50 1.46 8.64
C ASP A 128 14.06 1.13 9.06
N LEU A 129 13.48 0.09 8.49
CA LEU A 129 12.11 -0.33 8.82
C LEU A 129 12.01 -0.87 10.26
N LEU A 130 13.00 -1.66 10.69
CA LEU A 130 13.07 -2.15 12.06
C LEU A 130 13.22 -0.99 13.06
N LYS A 131 14.07 -0.01 12.76
CA LYS A 131 14.23 1.20 13.57
C LYS A 131 12.95 2.02 13.66
N ILE A 132 12.20 2.19 12.56
CA ILE A 132 10.91 2.89 12.56
C ILE A 132 9.87 2.16 13.43
N LEU A 133 9.95 0.83 13.49
CA LEU A 133 9.01 -0.02 14.24
C LEU A 133 9.45 -0.29 15.67
N ASP A 134 10.58 0.30 16.13
CA ASP A 134 11.22 0.05 17.43
C ASP A 134 11.44 -1.45 17.70
N LEU A 135 11.92 -2.16 16.66
CA LEU A 135 12.23 -3.60 16.70
C LEU A 135 13.73 -3.88 16.71
N THR A 136 14.56 -2.85 16.67
CA THR A 136 16.00 -2.96 16.91
C THR A 136 16.27 -3.09 18.41
N PRO A 137 17.22 -3.96 18.80
CA PRO A 137 17.67 -4.01 20.19
C PRO A 137 18.24 -2.69 20.62
#